data_cd1a55027bef000e539d0c2592b0061d
#
_entry.id   cd1a55027bef000e539d0c2592b0061d
#
_cell.length_a   1.000
_cell.length_b   1.000
_cell.length_c   1.000
_cell.angle_alpha   90.00
_cell.angle_beta   90.00
_cell.angle_gamma   90.00
#
_symmetry.space_group_name_H-M   'P 1'
#
loop_
_entity.id
_entity.type
_entity.pdbx_description
1 polymer ?
#
loop_
_entity_poly.entity_id
_entity_poly.type
_entity_poly.pdbx_seq_one_letter_code
_entity_poly.pdbx_strand_id
1 'polypeptide(L)'
;FLALWNNTYKETRKGLTYPSCSAELTQLKKKQDTIWLKEVDSIALQSTLKNLADAFSRFFKKQNDIPRFKSKNNKVQSYTTKQTNGNIAIVGNKMKLPKLGLVRFAKSREVEGRILNATIRSNPSGRYFVSVLVETNVQEMSKTESTCGIDVGLKDFSILSDGTTYKNPKFFRILEEKLVRAQRILS
;
A
#
# COMPACT_ATOMS: atom_id res chain seq x y z
N PHE A 1 9.78 -15.92 7.07
CA PHE A 1 8.59 -16.23 7.89
C PHE A 1 7.58 -17.11 7.15
N LEU A 2 7.33 -16.91 5.84
CA LEU A 2 6.44 -17.81 5.11
C LEU A 2 6.96 -19.26 5.11
N ALA A 3 8.25 -19.46 4.88
CA ALA A 3 8.86 -20.80 4.97
C ALA A 3 8.73 -21.38 6.39
N LEU A 4 9.04 -20.57 7.41
CA LEU A 4 8.92 -20.97 8.81
C LEU A 4 7.47 -21.39 9.12
N TRP A 5 6.48 -20.60 8.69
CA TRP A 5 5.08 -20.91 8.87
C TRP A 5 4.70 -22.25 8.24
N ASN A 6 5.11 -22.45 6.97
CA ASN A 6 4.82 -23.69 6.23
C ASN A 6 5.45 -24.91 6.88
N ASN A 7 6.71 -24.81 7.36
CA ASN A 7 7.40 -25.91 8.04
C ASN A 7 6.72 -26.24 9.37
N THR A 8 6.44 -25.23 10.20
CA THR A 8 5.74 -25.44 11.48
C THR A 8 4.38 -26.09 11.25
N TYR A 9 3.64 -25.66 10.22
CA TYR A 9 2.34 -26.27 9.93
C TYR A 9 2.46 -27.74 9.46
N LYS A 10 3.49 -28.09 8.70
CA LYS A 10 3.73 -29.48 8.30
C LYS A 10 4.02 -30.37 9.50
N GLU A 11 4.80 -29.87 10.46
CA GLU A 11 5.23 -30.62 11.65
C GLU A 11 4.13 -30.70 12.71
N THR A 12 3.48 -29.61 13.00
CA THR A 12 2.58 -29.50 14.17
C THR A 12 1.09 -29.44 13.82
N ARG A 13 0.76 -29.28 12.51
CA ARG A 13 -0.60 -28.98 12.03
C ARG A 13 -1.20 -27.68 12.60
N LYS A 14 -0.38 -26.84 13.23
CA LYS A 14 -0.76 -25.55 13.77
C LYS A 14 0.02 -24.44 13.04
N GLY A 15 -0.68 -23.39 12.60
CA GLY A 15 -0.06 -22.23 11.99
C GLY A 15 0.59 -21.30 13.03
N LEU A 16 1.55 -20.49 12.58
CA LEU A 16 2.11 -19.45 13.40
C LEU A 16 1.14 -18.26 13.52
N THR A 17 1.08 -17.69 14.70
CA THR A 17 0.33 -16.46 14.96
C THR A 17 1.24 -15.23 14.84
N TYR A 18 0.66 -14.03 14.77
CA TYR A 18 1.45 -12.79 14.80
C TYR A 18 2.36 -12.70 16.05
N PRO A 19 1.90 -12.98 17.28
CA PRO A 19 2.77 -12.97 18.46
C PRO A 19 3.95 -13.95 18.36
N SER A 20 3.73 -15.17 17.87
CA SER A 20 4.81 -16.15 17.71
C SER A 20 5.84 -15.71 16.67
N CYS A 21 5.40 -15.15 15.53
CA CYS A 21 6.29 -14.58 14.53
C CYS A 21 7.07 -13.35 15.07
N SER A 22 6.44 -12.53 15.90
CA SER A 22 7.09 -11.37 16.52
C SER A 22 8.17 -11.78 17.52
N ALA A 23 7.93 -12.82 18.33
CA ALA A 23 8.92 -13.39 19.21
C ALA A 23 10.13 -13.94 18.43
N GLU A 24 9.88 -14.68 17.35
CA GLU A 24 10.92 -15.22 16.49
C GLU A 24 11.74 -14.10 15.80
N LEU A 25 11.08 -13.02 15.35
CA LEU A 25 11.78 -11.85 14.81
C LEU A 25 12.77 -11.26 15.83
N THR A 26 12.40 -11.24 17.10
CA THR A 26 13.26 -10.75 18.19
C THR A 26 14.50 -11.64 18.34
N GLN A 27 14.36 -12.95 18.22
CA GLN A 27 15.49 -13.89 18.25
C GLN A 27 16.36 -13.77 17.00
N LEU A 28 15.75 -13.64 15.82
CA LEU A 28 16.48 -13.43 14.57
C LEU A 28 17.37 -12.17 14.62
N LYS A 29 16.90 -11.09 15.22
CA LYS A 29 17.72 -9.87 15.40
C LYS A 29 18.96 -10.06 16.28
N LYS A 30 19.07 -11.15 17.03
CA LYS A 30 20.25 -11.48 17.86
C LYS A 30 21.26 -12.36 17.14
N LYS A 31 20.84 -13.09 16.10
CA LYS A 31 21.70 -13.99 15.32
C LYS A 31 22.64 -13.18 14.42
N GLN A 32 23.89 -13.62 14.29
CA GLN A 32 24.92 -12.95 13.50
C GLN A 32 24.52 -12.81 12.02
N ASP A 33 23.96 -13.87 11.43
CA ASP A 33 23.57 -13.89 10.00
C ASP A 33 22.42 -12.95 9.65
N THR A 34 21.63 -12.53 10.64
CA THR A 34 20.44 -11.70 10.45
C THR A 34 20.48 -10.40 11.26
N ILE A 35 21.65 -10.03 11.79
CA ILE A 35 21.84 -8.81 12.61
C ILE A 35 21.48 -7.53 11.84
N TRP A 36 21.60 -7.54 10.51
CA TRP A 36 21.22 -6.45 9.63
C TRP A 36 19.73 -6.06 9.77
N LEU A 37 18.88 -6.95 10.32
CA LEU A 37 17.48 -6.62 10.63
C LEU A 37 17.33 -5.48 11.64
N LYS A 38 18.38 -5.14 12.40
CA LYS A 38 18.40 -3.99 13.31
C LYS A 38 18.51 -2.66 12.58
N GLU A 39 19.02 -2.66 11.36
CA GLU A 39 19.11 -1.48 10.49
C GLU A 39 17.78 -1.11 9.86
N VAL A 40 16.87 -2.09 9.76
CA VAL A 40 15.54 -1.92 9.18
C VAL A 40 14.58 -1.36 10.23
N ASP A 41 13.62 -0.55 9.78
CA ASP A 41 12.52 -0.06 10.63
C ASP A 41 11.75 -1.23 11.27
N SER A 42 11.79 -1.29 12.59
CA SER A 42 11.15 -2.36 13.36
C SER A 42 9.64 -2.42 13.17
N ILE A 43 8.99 -1.26 12.97
CA ILE A 43 7.55 -1.18 12.75
C ILE A 43 7.18 -1.69 11.37
N ALA A 44 8.02 -1.41 10.36
CA ALA A 44 7.84 -1.97 9.02
C ALA A 44 7.97 -3.51 9.02
N LEU A 45 8.94 -4.05 9.77
CA LEU A 45 9.07 -5.50 9.95
C LEU A 45 7.83 -6.10 10.61
N GLN A 46 7.35 -5.50 11.70
CA GLN A 46 6.12 -5.95 12.38
C GLN A 46 4.89 -5.85 11.49
N SER A 47 4.76 -4.78 10.70
CA SER A 47 3.67 -4.63 9.72
C SER A 47 3.69 -5.75 8.68
N THR A 48 4.86 -6.17 8.23
CA THR A 48 5.02 -7.29 7.29
C THR A 48 4.59 -8.63 7.91
N LEU A 49 4.92 -8.88 9.19
CA LEU A 49 4.47 -10.07 9.90
C LEU A 49 2.95 -10.09 10.10
N LYS A 50 2.37 -8.93 10.41
CA LYS A 50 0.93 -8.81 10.53
C LYS A 50 0.24 -9.08 9.19
N ASN A 51 0.76 -8.53 8.11
CA ASN A 51 0.22 -8.79 6.76
C ASN A 51 0.26 -10.28 6.41
N LEU A 52 1.30 -11.01 6.81
CA LEU A 52 1.39 -12.46 6.62
C LEU A 52 0.33 -13.20 7.43
N ALA A 53 0.16 -12.84 8.70
CA ALA A 53 -0.86 -13.43 9.57
C ALA A 53 -2.27 -13.17 9.03
N ASP A 54 -2.54 -11.93 8.58
CA ASP A 54 -3.82 -11.56 7.99
C ASP A 54 -4.07 -12.29 6.65
N ALA A 55 -3.03 -12.51 5.84
CA ALA A 55 -3.13 -13.27 4.60
C ALA A 55 -3.53 -14.74 4.85
N PHE A 56 -2.92 -15.40 5.83
CA PHE A 56 -3.34 -16.75 6.24
C PHE A 56 -4.75 -16.77 6.84
N SER A 57 -5.10 -15.79 7.66
CA SER A 57 -6.46 -15.68 8.19
C SER A 57 -7.52 -15.61 7.08
N ARG A 58 -7.27 -14.80 6.04
CA ARG A 58 -8.15 -14.72 4.88
C ARG A 58 -8.18 -16.00 4.05
N PHE A 59 -7.04 -16.67 3.89
CA PHE A 59 -6.96 -17.95 3.22
C PHE A 59 -7.84 -19.00 3.91
N PHE A 60 -7.76 -19.14 5.24
CA PHE A 60 -8.61 -20.08 5.99
C PHE A 60 -10.11 -19.71 5.96
N LYS A 61 -10.41 -18.42 5.79
CA LYS A 61 -11.78 -17.94 5.56
C LYS A 61 -12.24 -18.09 4.10
N LYS A 62 -11.42 -18.69 3.22
CA LYS A 62 -11.68 -18.84 1.77
C LYS A 62 -11.90 -17.52 1.03
N GLN A 63 -11.26 -16.44 1.48
CA GLN A 63 -11.35 -15.09 0.90
C GLN A 63 -10.22 -14.82 -0.09
N ASN A 64 -9.16 -15.58 -0.08
CA ASN A 64 -8.03 -15.48 -1.00
C ASN A 64 -7.27 -16.80 -1.10
N ASP A 65 -6.36 -16.88 -2.08
CA ASP A 65 -5.45 -18.00 -2.26
C ASP A 65 -4.40 -18.09 -1.15
N ILE A 66 -3.72 -19.24 -1.08
CA ILE A 66 -2.60 -19.44 -0.18
C ILE A 66 -1.50 -18.38 -0.40
N PRO A 67 -0.95 -17.79 0.67
CA PRO A 67 0.14 -16.82 0.54
C PRO A 67 1.34 -17.39 -0.22
N ARG A 68 1.86 -16.61 -1.17
CA ARG A 68 3.03 -16.97 -1.99
C ARG A 68 4.24 -16.09 -1.66
N PHE A 69 5.45 -16.61 -1.93
CA PHE A 69 6.65 -15.79 -1.83
C PHE A 69 6.59 -14.62 -2.81
N LYS A 70 6.96 -13.44 -2.33
CA LYS A 70 7.16 -12.29 -3.22
C LYS A 70 8.36 -12.56 -4.11
N SER A 71 8.20 -12.38 -5.41
CA SER A 71 9.31 -12.51 -6.35
C SER A 71 10.29 -11.36 -6.19
N LYS A 72 11.59 -11.68 -6.15
CA LYS A 72 12.67 -10.68 -6.19
C LYS A 72 12.67 -9.88 -7.50
N ASN A 73 12.19 -10.49 -8.58
CA ASN A 73 12.09 -9.86 -9.89
C ASN A 73 10.88 -8.92 -10.03
N ASN A 74 9.94 -8.94 -9.07
CA ASN A 74 8.85 -7.99 -9.07
C ASN A 74 9.38 -6.60 -8.72
N LYS A 75 9.40 -5.72 -9.71
CA LYS A 75 9.88 -4.33 -9.58
C LYS A 75 8.94 -3.45 -8.73
N VAL A 76 7.74 -3.93 -8.42
CA VAL A 76 6.81 -3.23 -7.51
C VAL A 76 7.04 -3.73 -6.09
N GLN A 77 7.77 -2.96 -5.31
CA GLN A 77 8.04 -3.26 -3.90
C GLN A 77 7.40 -2.19 -3.00
N SER A 78 6.92 -2.59 -1.85
CA SER A 78 6.35 -1.65 -0.89
C SER A 78 6.55 -2.12 0.55
N TYR A 79 6.64 -1.15 1.46
CA TYR A 79 6.56 -1.39 2.89
C TYR A 79 5.70 -0.32 3.55
N THR A 80 5.11 -0.67 4.69
CA THR A 80 4.28 0.24 5.49
C THR A 80 4.88 0.39 6.87
N THR A 81 5.04 1.63 7.32
CA THR A 81 5.41 1.97 8.70
C THR A 81 4.27 2.72 9.36
N LYS A 82 4.05 2.47 10.66
CA LYS A 82 2.97 3.11 11.43
C LYS A 82 3.53 4.24 12.28
N GLN A 83 2.68 5.24 12.50
CA GLN A 83 3.00 6.32 13.40
C GLN A 83 3.10 5.81 14.83
N THR A 84 4.24 6.11 15.46
CA THR A 84 4.51 5.80 16.87
C THR A 84 5.43 6.90 17.41
N ASN A 85 4.96 7.65 18.40
CA ASN A 85 5.75 8.69 19.08
C ASN A 85 6.44 9.70 18.13
N GLY A 86 5.75 10.16 17.08
CA GLY A 86 6.29 11.17 16.18
C GLY A 86 7.39 10.68 15.22
N ASN A 87 7.47 9.37 14.96
CA ASN A 87 8.44 8.78 14.04
C ASN A 87 8.16 9.10 12.56
N ILE A 88 6.93 9.50 12.22
CA ILE A 88 6.54 9.99 10.89
C ILE A 88 6.07 11.44 11.05
N ALA A 89 6.65 12.35 10.29
CA ALA A 89 6.26 13.76 10.26
C ALA A 89 6.50 14.38 8.88
N ILE A 90 5.73 15.39 8.55
CA ILE A 90 5.92 16.19 7.33
C ILE A 90 6.43 17.57 7.75
N VAL A 91 7.58 17.96 7.21
CA VAL A 91 8.21 19.24 7.46
C VAL A 91 8.49 19.91 6.11
N GLY A 92 7.61 20.82 5.70
CA GLY A 92 7.67 21.43 4.37
C GLY A 92 7.62 20.39 3.24
N ASN A 93 8.65 20.32 2.42
CA ASN A 93 8.79 19.36 1.32
C ASN A 93 9.58 18.10 1.70
N LYS A 94 9.73 17.84 3.00
CA LYS A 94 10.43 16.65 3.50
C LYS A 94 9.51 15.85 4.41
N MET A 95 9.62 14.53 4.31
CA MET A 95 8.97 13.59 5.21
C MET A 95 10.01 12.92 6.08
N LYS A 96 9.80 12.96 7.39
CA LYS A 96 10.56 12.17 8.35
C LYS A 96 10.06 10.73 8.31
N LEU A 97 10.99 9.79 8.10
CA LEU A 97 10.70 8.35 8.11
C LEU A 97 11.68 7.64 9.04
N PRO A 98 11.25 6.59 9.74
CA PRO A 98 12.15 5.79 10.58
C PRO A 98 13.34 5.27 9.78
N LYS A 99 14.53 5.33 10.38
CA LYS A 99 15.82 4.90 9.79
C LYS A 99 16.30 5.72 8.57
N LEU A 100 15.41 6.32 7.80
CA LEU A 100 15.75 7.13 6.62
C LEU A 100 15.93 8.61 6.95
N GLY A 101 15.42 9.09 8.09
CA GLY A 101 15.45 10.50 8.45
C GLY A 101 14.53 11.35 7.57
N LEU A 102 14.98 12.54 7.18
CA LEU A 102 14.23 13.50 6.37
C LEU A 102 14.45 13.23 4.88
N VAL A 103 13.44 12.70 4.20
CA VAL A 103 13.43 12.41 2.77
C VAL A 103 12.63 13.48 2.03
N ARG A 104 13.22 14.08 0.98
CA ARG A 104 12.53 15.03 0.11
C ARG A 104 11.50 14.33 -0.76
N PHE A 105 10.31 14.93 -0.88
CA PHE A 105 9.24 14.41 -1.75
C PHE A 105 8.48 15.57 -2.42
N ALA A 106 7.84 15.27 -3.55
CA ALA A 106 6.92 16.19 -4.20
C ALA A 106 5.53 16.01 -3.57
N LYS A 107 5.09 17.02 -2.83
CA LYS A 107 3.79 17.00 -2.15
C LYS A 107 2.67 17.28 -3.16
N SER A 108 1.73 16.36 -3.33
CA SER A 108 0.60 16.50 -4.24
C SER A 108 -0.56 17.30 -3.63
N ARG A 109 -0.67 17.29 -2.29
CA ARG A 109 -1.68 18.04 -1.52
C ARG A 109 -1.17 18.28 -0.09
N GLU A 110 -1.77 19.21 0.62
CA GLU A 110 -1.54 19.35 2.06
C GLU A 110 -2.07 18.11 2.79
N VAL A 111 -1.36 17.76 3.87
CA VAL A 111 -1.73 16.63 4.72
C VAL A 111 -2.29 17.19 6.02
N GLU A 112 -3.61 17.13 6.16
CA GLU A 112 -4.34 17.62 7.32
C GLU A 112 -4.78 16.43 8.18
N GLY A 113 -4.69 16.61 9.52
CA GLY A 113 -5.09 15.61 10.49
C GLY A 113 -3.94 14.79 11.05
N ARG A 114 -4.29 13.75 11.79
CA ARG A 114 -3.35 12.85 12.49
C ARG A 114 -2.84 11.77 11.54
N ILE A 115 -1.53 11.74 11.32
CA ILE A 115 -0.91 10.66 10.53
C ILE A 115 -1.01 9.34 11.31
N LEU A 116 -1.52 8.29 10.66
CA LEU A 116 -1.63 6.94 11.20
C LEU A 116 -0.53 6.03 10.66
N ASN A 117 -0.24 6.08 9.36
CA ASN A 117 0.83 5.33 8.75
C ASN A 117 1.29 5.98 7.44
N ALA A 118 2.44 5.51 6.97
CA ALA A 118 2.96 5.82 5.64
C ALA A 118 3.35 4.53 4.92
N THR A 119 2.92 4.39 3.66
CA THR A 119 3.30 3.29 2.78
C THR A 119 4.19 3.83 1.67
N ILE A 120 5.40 3.33 1.61
CA ILE A 120 6.38 3.66 0.58
C ILE A 120 6.34 2.56 -0.47
N ARG A 121 6.24 2.94 -1.75
CA ARG A 121 6.14 2.01 -2.88
C ARG A 121 7.09 2.45 -4.00
N SER A 122 7.87 1.51 -4.51
CA SER A 122 8.56 1.66 -5.78
C SER A 122 7.69 1.14 -6.93
N ASN A 123 7.82 1.76 -8.11
CA ASN A 123 7.19 1.27 -9.33
C ASN A 123 8.26 0.71 -10.30
N PRO A 124 7.84 0.05 -11.41
CA PRO A 124 8.78 -0.50 -12.40
C PRO A 124 9.71 0.54 -13.05
N SER A 125 9.33 1.81 -13.08
CA SER A 125 10.17 2.91 -13.62
C SER A 125 11.24 3.40 -12.62
N GLY A 126 11.40 2.75 -11.46
CA GLY A 126 12.35 3.15 -10.42
C GLY A 126 11.92 4.36 -9.58
N ARG A 127 10.73 4.90 -9.80
CA ARG A 127 10.20 6.01 -9.00
C ARG A 127 9.59 5.50 -7.70
N TYR A 128 9.73 6.32 -6.66
CA TYR A 128 9.16 6.06 -5.35
C TYR A 128 7.97 6.97 -5.09
N PHE A 129 6.95 6.39 -4.49
CA PHE A 129 5.73 7.10 -4.07
C PHE A 129 5.50 6.84 -2.59
N VAL A 130 4.90 7.81 -1.92
CA VAL A 130 4.44 7.67 -0.54
C VAL A 130 2.94 7.92 -0.48
N SER A 131 2.23 7.00 0.17
CA SER A 131 0.83 7.15 0.55
C SER A 131 0.76 7.33 2.05
N VAL A 132 0.14 8.41 2.50
CA VAL A 132 -0.03 8.72 3.92
C VAL A 132 -1.48 8.50 4.30
N LEU A 133 -1.73 7.67 5.29
CA LEU A 133 -3.04 7.50 5.90
C LEU A 133 -3.17 8.50 7.04
N VAL A 134 -4.19 9.31 6.98
CA VAL A 134 -4.50 10.31 8.00
C VAL A 134 -5.91 10.13 8.55
N GLU A 135 -6.10 10.50 9.79
CA GLU A 135 -7.37 10.60 10.45
C GLU A 135 -7.77 12.08 10.51
N THR A 136 -8.88 12.43 9.91
CA THR A 136 -9.39 13.80 9.87
C THR A 136 -10.84 13.83 10.34
N ASN A 137 -11.24 14.94 10.95
CA ASN A 137 -12.65 15.18 11.23
C ASN A 137 -13.32 15.65 9.94
N VAL A 138 -14.29 14.89 9.48
CA VAL A 138 -15.14 15.29 8.36
C VAL A 138 -16.32 16.09 8.93
N GLN A 139 -16.45 17.34 8.52
CA GLN A 139 -17.65 18.10 8.82
C GLN A 139 -18.80 17.54 7.99
N GLU A 140 -19.89 17.19 8.65
CA GLU A 140 -21.10 16.79 7.93
C GLU A 140 -21.60 18.00 7.10
N MET A 141 -21.74 17.77 5.81
CA MET A 141 -22.37 18.77 4.95
C MET A 141 -23.87 18.81 5.27
N SER A 142 -24.45 20.01 5.23
CA SER A 142 -25.91 20.16 5.37
C SER A 142 -26.61 19.32 4.32
N LYS A 143 -27.60 18.54 4.74
CA LYS A 143 -28.43 17.76 3.81
C LYS A 143 -29.17 18.72 2.89
N THR A 144 -29.02 18.52 1.61
CA THR A 144 -29.83 19.20 0.59
C THR A 144 -30.98 18.27 0.21
N GLU A 145 -32.16 18.84 -0.01
CA GLU A 145 -33.34 18.09 -0.50
C GLU A 145 -33.25 17.81 -2.02
N SER A 146 -32.18 18.30 -2.66
CA SER A 146 -31.98 18.07 -4.09
C SER A 146 -31.46 16.65 -4.35
N THR A 147 -32.07 15.98 -5.31
CA THR A 147 -31.63 14.67 -5.82
C THR A 147 -31.17 14.83 -7.25
N CYS A 148 -30.08 14.14 -7.60
CA CYS A 148 -29.56 14.10 -8.96
C CYS A 148 -29.46 12.65 -9.42
N GLY A 149 -30.17 12.32 -10.52
CA GLY A 149 -30.00 11.05 -11.21
C GLY A 149 -28.81 11.12 -12.14
N ILE A 150 -27.97 10.07 -12.16
CA ILE A 150 -26.78 9.97 -13.02
C ILE A 150 -26.90 8.70 -13.85
N ASP A 151 -26.92 8.85 -15.18
CA ASP A 151 -26.76 7.74 -16.13
C ASP A 151 -25.34 7.71 -16.68
N VAL A 152 -24.69 6.55 -16.64
CA VAL A 152 -23.30 6.36 -17.08
C VAL A 152 -23.27 5.51 -18.33
N GLY A 153 -22.67 6.05 -19.41
CA GLY A 153 -22.64 5.40 -20.70
C GLY A 153 -21.27 5.37 -21.39
N LEU A 154 -21.23 4.66 -22.53
CA LEU A 154 -20.03 4.56 -23.36
C LEU A 154 -19.90 5.71 -24.36
N LYS A 155 -20.98 6.27 -24.82
CA LYS A 155 -21.00 7.41 -25.77
C LYS A 155 -20.60 8.68 -25.03
N ASP A 156 -21.37 9.02 -24.03
CA ASP A 156 -21.08 10.07 -23.06
C ASP A 156 -20.71 9.41 -21.73
N PHE A 157 -19.79 10.02 -20.99
CA PHE A 157 -19.31 9.45 -19.72
C PHE A 157 -20.45 9.44 -18.68
N SER A 158 -21.19 10.54 -18.59
CA SER A 158 -22.39 10.59 -17.77
C SER A 158 -23.35 11.66 -18.25
N ILE A 159 -24.64 11.42 -18.02
CA ILE A 159 -25.73 12.36 -18.24
C ILE A 159 -26.44 12.51 -16.90
N LEU A 160 -26.59 13.75 -16.45
CA LEU A 160 -27.30 14.06 -15.21
C LEU A 160 -28.79 14.33 -15.49
N SER A 161 -29.63 14.17 -14.47
CA SER A 161 -31.07 14.43 -14.57
C SER A 161 -31.43 15.88 -14.85
N ASP A 162 -30.51 16.82 -14.66
CA ASP A 162 -30.62 18.23 -15.01
C ASP A 162 -30.29 18.53 -16.50
N GLY A 163 -29.95 17.49 -17.28
CA GLY A 163 -29.56 17.61 -18.69
C GLY A 163 -28.07 17.85 -18.91
N THR A 164 -27.26 17.99 -17.84
CA THR A 164 -25.83 18.15 -17.97
C THR A 164 -25.16 16.88 -18.51
N THR A 165 -24.39 17.03 -19.59
CA THR A 165 -23.73 15.89 -20.24
C THR A 165 -22.22 16.02 -20.16
N TYR A 166 -21.55 15.00 -19.63
CA TYR A 166 -20.10 14.86 -19.59
C TYR A 166 -19.64 13.92 -20.70
N LYS A 167 -18.86 14.42 -21.64
CA LYS A 167 -18.34 13.63 -22.76
C LYS A 167 -17.34 12.58 -22.29
N ASN A 168 -17.38 11.40 -22.91
CA ASN A 168 -16.37 10.37 -22.66
C ASN A 168 -15.03 10.77 -23.31
N PRO A 169 -13.96 11.01 -22.56
CA PRO A 169 -12.66 11.45 -23.07
C PRO A 169 -11.92 10.39 -23.90
N LYS A 170 -12.38 9.12 -23.87
CA LYS A 170 -11.85 7.98 -24.66
C LYS A 170 -10.31 7.86 -24.60
N PHE A 171 -9.71 8.09 -23.44
CA PHE A 171 -8.26 8.14 -23.25
C PHE A 171 -7.52 6.94 -23.84
N PHE A 172 -8.10 5.74 -23.75
CA PHE A 172 -7.48 4.56 -24.32
C PHE A 172 -7.30 4.71 -25.84
N ARG A 173 -8.34 5.09 -26.57
CA ARG A 173 -8.27 5.26 -28.05
C ARG A 173 -7.27 6.34 -28.45
N ILE A 174 -7.24 7.46 -27.74
CA ILE A 174 -6.30 8.57 -28.02
C ILE A 174 -4.84 8.13 -27.81
N LEU A 175 -4.59 7.24 -26.84
CA LEU A 175 -3.24 6.81 -26.48
C LEU A 175 -2.84 5.47 -27.12
N GLU A 176 -3.76 4.76 -27.78
CA GLU A 176 -3.52 3.44 -28.36
C GLU A 176 -2.36 3.41 -29.36
N GLU A 177 -2.35 4.36 -30.30
CA GLU A 177 -1.25 4.47 -31.26
C GLU A 177 0.10 4.77 -30.58
N LYS A 178 0.11 5.61 -29.55
CA LYS A 178 1.31 5.90 -28.77
C LYS A 178 1.80 4.68 -28.01
N LEU A 179 0.87 3.88 -27.46
CA LEU A 179 1.18 2.62 -26.79
C LEU A 179 1.79 1.62 -27.77
N VAL A 180 1.18 1.43 -28.95
CA VAL A 180 1.70 0.52 -29.99
C VAL A 180 3.10 0.92 -30.45
N ARG A 181 3.34 2.22 -30.66
CA ARG A 181 4.69 2.72 -31.01
C ARG A 181 5.70 2.43 -29.90
N ALA A 182 5.34 2.69 -28.64
CA ALA A 182 6.21 2.42 -27.50
C ALA A 182 6.50 0.91 -27.32
N GLN A 183 5.51 0.05 -27.55
CA GLN A 183 5.69 -1.40 -27.50
C GLN A 183 6.64 -1.91 -28.58
N ARG A 184 6.56 -1.38 -29.82
CA ARG A 184 7.48 -1.73 -30.91
C ARG A 184 8.94 -1.32 -30.64
N ILE A 185 9.18 -0.28 -29.87
CA ILE A 185 10.54 0.16 -29.49
C ILE A 185 11.12 -0.77 -28.41
N LEU A 186 10.27 -1.42 -27.62
CA LEU A 186 10.67 -2.28 -26.49
C LEU A 186 10.82 -3.76 -26.89
N SER A 187 10.32 -4.16 -28.04
CA SER A 187 10.46 -5.50 -28.62
C SER A 187 11.67 -5.60 -29.54
#